data_a12d7921e8d195f3b7b1465a6d165565
#
_entry.id   a12d7921e8d195f3b7b1465a6d165565
#
_cell.length_a   1.000
_cell.length_b   1.000
_cell.length_c   1.000
_cell.angle_alpha   90.00
_cell.angle_beta   90.00
_cell.angle_gamma   90.00
#
_symmetry.space_group_name_H-M   'P 1'
#
loop_
_entity.id
_entity.type
_entity.pdbx_description
1 polymer ?
#
loop_
_entity_poly.entity_id
_entity_poly.type
_entity_poly.pdbx_seq_one_letter_code
_entity_poly.pdbx_strand_id
1 'polypeptide(L)'
;RNSLTFSINNLNSKKTKKLFKYYENLYQGIASKISEDHKKYWKPEDPNLRINLPKTKVILKKKDDFFPGKKIEDVEKNFSNWPRSHGGFSSMRFSSLDLINNNNVGKLKLAWIFHSKDGKKGMQANPVVYDGLIYLPTPGNHIICLDGTNGEEIWRYKVKRGYHAAKRGLVIWEDKKNNILRLYFTNDDQLISLNAKTGKLIKTFGNNGIIKIGSSPMPPVIIDNKLIVGTLRPSIEA
;
A
#
# COMPACT_ATOMS: atom_id res chain seq x y z
N ARG A 1 -0.93 -20.52 10.08
CA ARG A 1 -1.73 -21.21 11.15
C ARG A 1 -1.45 -20.50 12.46
N ASN A 2 -2.26 -19.49 12.80
CA ASN A 2 -2.27 -18.93 14.15
C ASN A 2 -3.29 -19.71 14.95
N SER A 3 -2.85 -20.65 15.75
CA SER A 3 -3.70 -21.30 16.76
C SER A 3 -3.95 -20.27 17.87
N LEU A 4 -5.18 -19.79 17.99
CA LEU A 4 -5.66 -19.12 19.18
C LEU A 4 -5.76 -20.18 20.27
N THR A 5 -4.72 -20.32 21.06
CA THR A 5 -4.74 -21.15 22.26
C THR A 5 -5.34 -20.33 23.38
N PHE A 6 -6.63 -20.48 23.65
CA PHE A 6 -7.24 -19.97 24.86
C PHE A 6 -6.84 -20.90 26.02
N SER A 7 -6.10 -20.38 26.98
CA SER A 7 -5.88 -21.07 28.24
C SER A 7 -7.18 -21.14 29.05
N ILE A 8 -7.77 -22.33 29.14
CA ILE A 8 -9.09 -22.59 29.79
C ILE A 8 -8.93 -22.88 31.29
N ASN A 9 -7.92 -22.36 31.94
CA ASN A 9 -7.61 -22.74 33.31
C ASN A 9 -8.59 -22.23 34.39
N ASN A 10 -9.63 -21.48 34.03
CA ASN A 10 -10.58 -20.93 35.02
C ASN A 10 -12.07 -21.06 34.66
N LEU A 11 -12.47 -22.04 33.84
CA LEU A 11 -13.88 -22.27 33.52
C LEU A 11 -14.51 -23.28 34.45
N ASN A 12 -14.86 -22.85 35.66
CA ASN A 12 -15.43 -23.75 36.71
C ASN A 12 -16.94 -23.92 36.67
N SER A 13 -17.68 -23.37 35.72
CA SER A 13 -19.13 -23.57 35.70
C SER A 13 -19.58 -24.59 34.64
N LYS A 14 -20.51 -25.46 35.01
CA LYS A 14 -21.16 -26.44 34.12
C LYS A 14 -21.81 -25.75 32.89
N LYS A 15 -22.30 -24.50 33.07
CA LYS A 15 -22.91 -23.68 32.02
C LYS A 15 -21.87 -23.20 30.98
N THR A 16 -20.70 -22.81 31.42
CA THR A 16 -19.60 -22.34 30.54
C THR A 16 -19.03 -23.48 29.70
N LYS A 17 -18.88 -24.70 30.29
CA LYS A 17 -18.45 -25.88 29.56
C LYS A 17 -19.44 -26.26 28.46
N LYS A 18 -20.78 -26.17 28.76
CA LYS A 18 -21.83 -26.45 27.77
C LYS A 18 -21.83 -25.45 26.63
N LEU A 19 -21.61 -24.13 26.93
CA LEU A 19 -21.52 -23.09 25.94
C LEU A 19 -20.30 -23.26 25.04
N PHE A 20 -19.15 -23.61 25.63
CA PHE A 20 -17.92 -23.85 24.87
C PHE A 20 -18.09 -25.01 23.89
N LYS A 21 -18.66 -26.15 24.36
CA LYS A 21 -18.93 -27.28 23.50
C LYS A 21 -19.91 -26.97 22.37
N TYR A 22 -20.88 -26.08 22.61
CA TYR A 22 -21.81 -25.62 21.59
C TYR A 22 -21.05 -24.83 20.50
N TYR A 23 -20.18 -23.87 20.85
CA TYR A 23 -19.42 -23.11 19.90
C TYR A 23 -18.37 -23.93 19.17
N GLU A 24 -17.76 -24.90 19.85
CA GLU A 24 -16.84 -25.85 19.22
C GLU A 24 -17.53 -26.67 18.13
N ASN A 25 -18.71 -27.21 18.43
CA ASN A 25 -19.51 -27.98 17.47
C ASN A 25 -19.98 -27.08 16.30
N LEU A 26 -20.37 -25.84 16.58
CA LEU A 26 -20.76 -24.86 15.57
C LEU A 26 -19.59 -24.53 14.64
N TYR A 27 -18.40 -24.31 15.22
CA TYR A 27 -17.19 -24.03 14.47
C TYR A 27 -16.78 -25.22 13.59
N GLN A 28 -16.82 -26.44 14.11
CA GLN A 28 -16.52 -27.64 13.34
C GLN A 28 -17.55 -27.87 12.21
N GLY A 29 -18.82 -27.61 12.46
CA GLY A 29 -19.85 -27.64 11.42
C GLY A 29 -19.65 -26.62 10.32
N ILE A 30 -19.27 -25.41 10.68
CA ILE A 30 -18.93 -24.34 9.69
C ILE A 30 -17.66 -24.73 8.92
N ALA A 31 -16.63 -25.18 9.60
CA ALA A 31 -15.36 -25.54 8.98
C ALA A 31 -15.51 -26.71 8.00
N SER A 32 -16.33 -27.76 8.36
CA SER A 32 -16.61 -28.86 7.47
C SER A 32 -17.42 -28.42 6.24
N LYS A 33 -18.43 -27.57 6.43
CA LYS A 33 -19.24 -27.04 5.34
C LYS A 33 -18.42 -26.16 4.37
N ILE A 34 -17.55 -25.30 4.89
CA ILE A 34 -16.62 -24.51 4.07
C ILE A 34 -15.66 -25.44 3.31
N SER A 35 -15.18 -26.51 3.93
CA SER A 35 -14.30 -27.49 3.28
C SER A 35 -15.01 -28.24 2.15
N GLU A 36 -16.28 -28.62 2.33
CA GLU A 36 -17.09 -29.26 1.29
C GLU A 36 -17.43 -28.32 0.14
N ASP A 37 -17.83 -27.08 0.46
CA ASP A 37 -18.06 -26.05 -0.55
C ASP A 37 -16.77 -25.72 -1.32
N HIS A 38 -15.65 -25.68 -0.62
CA HIS A 38 -14.34 -25.47 -1.24
C HIS A 38 -13.99 -26.60 -2.22
N LYS A 39 -14.24 -27.86 -1.86
CA LYS A 39 -14.04 -29.01 -2.77
C LYS A 39 -14.99 -28.97 -3.97
N LYS A 40 -16.17 -28.41 -3.81
CA LYS A 40 -17.17 -28.28 -4.87
C LYS A 40 -16.80 -27.19 -5.88
N TYR A 41 -16.25 -26.07 -5.44
CA TYR A 41 -15.94 -24.89 -6.28
C TYR A 41 -14.47 -24.81 -6.69
N TRP A 42 -13.56 -25.44 -5.94
CA TRP A 42 -12.14 -25.50 -6.24
C TRP A 42 -11.72 -26.91 -6.62
N LYS A 43 -12.22 -27.39 -7.74
CA LYS A 43 -11.55 -28.51 -8.38
C LYS A 43 -10.19 -28.00 -8.84
N PRO A 44 -9.08 -28.70 -8.54
CA PRO A 44 -7.79 -28.37 -9.14
C PRO A 44 -8.00 -28.27 -10.65
N GLU A 45 -7.72 -27.10 -11.22
CA GLU A 45 -7.84 -26.89 -12.63
C GLU A 45 -6.89 -27.87 -13.34
N ASP A 46 -7.43 -28.70 -14.21
CA ASP A 46 -6.57 -29.56 -15.03
C ASP A 46 -5.67 -28.64 -15.87
N PRO A 47 -4.33 -28.72 -15.72
CA PRO A 47 -3.40 -27.91 -16.49
C PRO A 47 -3.63 -28.03 -18.00
N ASN A 48 -4.15 -29.15 -18.47
CA ASN A 48 -4.46 -29.39 -19.86
C ASN A 48 -5.67 -28.57 -20.37
N LEU A 49 -6.59 -28.18 -19.47
CA LEU A 49 -7.71 -27.30 -19.84
C LEU A 49 -7.23 -25.89 -20.18
N ARG A 50 -6.14 -25.42 -19.60
CA ARG A 50 -5.54 -24.11 -19.94
C ARG A 50 -4.94 -24.08 -21.35
N ILE A 51 -4.47 -25.21 -21.85
CA ILE A 51 -3.91 -25.32 -23.21
C ILE A 51 -5.02 -25.11 -24.24
N ASN A 52 -6.25 -25.50 -23.92
CA ASN A 52 -7.42 -25.45 -24.79
C ASN A 52 -8.31 -24.19 -24.57
N LEU A 53 -7.92 -23.28 -23.68
CA LEU A 53 -8.63 -22.02 -23.58
C LEU A 53 -8.53 -21.24 -24.90
N PRO A 54 -9.62 -20.60 -25.35
CA PRO A 54 -9.58 -19.80 -26.58
C PRO A 54 -8.52 -18.70 -26.38
N LYS A 55 -7.48 -18.77 -27.20
CA LYS A 55 -6.41 -17.77 -27.22
C LYS A 55 -7.01 -16.47 -27.73
N THR A 56 -7.31 -15.54 -26.83
CA THR A 56 -7.69 -14.19 -27.21
C THR A 56 -6.48 -13.54 -27.87
N LYS A 57 -6.59 -13.25 -29.18
CA LYS A 57 -5.57 -12.49 -29.89
C LYS A 57 -5.60 -11.08 -29.33
N VAL A 58 -4.66 -10.77 -28.41
CA VAL A 58 -4.45 -9.40 -27.95
C VAL A 58 -3.91 -8.63 -29.16
N ILE A 59 -4.74 -7.79 -29.76
CA ILE A 59 -4.29 -6.81 -30.73
C ILE A 59 -3.61 -5.72 -29.91
N LEU A 60 -2.28 -5.82 -29.81
CA LEU A 60 -1.49 -4.73 -29.29
C LEU A 60 -1.73 -3.54 -30.21
N LYS A 61 -2.32 -2.47 -29.70
CA LYS A 61 -2.31 -1.18 -30.38
C LYS A 61 -0.86 -0.86 -30.75
N LYS A 62 -0.66 -0.21 -31.89
CA LYS A 62 0.67 0.22 -32.31
C LYS A 62 1.35 0.97 -31.18
N LYS A 63 2.64 0.77 -31.02
CA LYS A 63 3.46 1.33 -29.94
C LYS A 63 3.27 2.85 -29.75
N ASP A 64 2.88 3.54 -30.80
CA ASP A 64 2.64 4.99 -30.86
C ASP A 64 1.26 5.40 -30.29
N ASP A 65 0.31 4.46 -30.18
CA ASP A 65 -1.04 4.72 -29.61
C ASP A 65 -1.09 4.56 -28.09
N PHE A 66 -0.03 3.98 -27.51
CA PHE A 66 0.08 3.74 -26.08
C PHE A 66 1.13 4.68 -25.50
N PHE A 67 0.70 5.81 -24.96
CA PHE A 67 1.47 6.76 -24.17
C PHE A 67 2.83 7.19 -24.76
N PRO A 68 3.17 8.44 -24.78
CA PRO A 68 4.54 8.89 -25.02
C PRO A 68 5.42 8.51 -23.81
N GLY A 69 5.50 7.22 -23.53
CA GLY A 69 6.08 6.70 -22.29
C GLY A 69 7.52 6.25 -22.44
N LYS A 70 8.40 7.10 -23.01
CA LYS A 70 9.85 6.92 -22.81
C LYS A 70 10.28 6.91 -21.35
N LYS A 71 9.37 7.28 -20.42
CA LYS A 71 9.69 7.46 -19.00
C LYS A 71 9.39 6.27 -18.11
N ILE A 72 8.59 5.31 -18.55
CA ILE A 72 8.34 4.07 -17.79
C ILE A 72 9.61 3.22 -17.77
N GLU A 73 10.31 3.13 -18.90
CA GLU A 73 11.56 2.37 -19.01
C GLU A 73 12.69 2.93 -18.14
N ASP A 74 12.76 4.25 -17.95
CA ASP A 74 13.82 4.87 -17.16
C ASP A 74 13.61 4.69 -15.65
N VAL A 75 12.37 4.72 -15.19
CA VAL A 75 12.05 4.48 -13.76
C VAL A 75 12.21 3.00 -13.41
N GLU A 76 11.96 2.08 -14.36
CA GLU A 76 12.09 0.64 -14.16
C GLU A 76 13.52 0.11 -14.36
N LYS A 77 14.38 0.85 -15.05
CA LYS A 77 15.78 0.47 -15.24
C LYS A 77 16.68 0.79 -14.05
N ASN A 78 16.32 1.76 -13.25
CA ASN A 78 17.09 2.16 -12.09
C ASN A 78 16.23 2.10 -10.83
N PHE A 79 16.13 0.92 -10.23
CA PHE A 79 15.35 0.66 -9.01
C PHE A 79 15.94 1.26 -7.73
N SER A 80 16.80 2.27 -7.83
CA SER A 80 17.29 3.03 -6.68
C SER A 80 16.15 3.76 -5.95
N ASN A 81 15.03 4.00 -6.65
CA ASN A 81 13.85 4.66 -6.11
C ASN A 81 12.62 3.74 -6.12
N TRP A 82 11.74 3.92 -5.14
CA TRP A 82 10.46 3.23 -5.01
C TRP A 82 9.34 4.26 -4.82
N PRO A 83 8.95 4.99 -5.89
CA PRO A 83 8.17 6.23 -5.80
C PRO A 83 6.69 6.03 -5.44
N ARG A 84 6.22 4.79 -5.34
CA ARG A 84 4.85 4.44 -4.97
C ARG A 84 4.79 3.05 -4.31
N SER A 85 3.67 2.73 -3.67
CA SER A 85 3.49 1.52 -2.86
C SER A 85 3.86 0.19 -3.53
N HIS A 86 3.78 0.10 -4.85
CA HIS A 86 4.06 -1.12 -5.61
C HIS A 86 5.29 -0.99 -6.53
N GLY A 87 6.16 -0.03 -6.28
CA GLY A 87 7.34 0.25 -7.08
C GLY A 87 7.07 1.17 -8.25
N GLY A 88 7.29 0.70 -9.46
CA GLY A 88 7.04 1.44 -10.68
C GLY A 88 5.58 1.41 -11.14
N PHE A 89 5.33 1.90 -12.36
CA PHE A 89 3.98 1.94 -12.95
C PHE A 89 3.43 0.56 -13.27
N SER A 90 4.29 -0.41 -13.57
CA SER A 90 3.91 -1.82 -13.78
C SER A 90 3.33 -2.49 -12.53
N SER A 91 3.54 -1.90 -11.36
CA SER A 91 3.09 -2.45 -10.06
C SER A 91 3.57 -3.88 -9.77
N MET A 92 4.65 -4.32 -10.40
CA MET A 92 5.16 -5.69 -10.29
C MET A 92 5.85 -5.98 -8.96
N ARG A 93 6.11 -4.97 -8.14
CA ARG A 93 6.84 -5.10 -6.86
C ARG A 93 8.20 -5.77 -7.01
N PHE A 94 8.80 -5.61 -8.16
CA PHE A 94 10.10 -6.17 -8.49
C PHE A 94 11.17 -5.09 -8.43
N SER A 95 12.35 -5.48 -7.96
CA SER A 95 13.57 -4.68 -8.01
C SER A 95 14.67 -5.51 -8.65
N SER A 96 15.44 -4.92 -9.55
CA SER A 96 16.63 -5.55 -10.14
C SER A 96 17.89 -5.37 -9.29
N LEU A 97 17.77 -4.78 -8.09
CA LEU A 97 18.89 -4.70 -7.14
C LEU A 97 19.29 -6.10 -6.69
N ASP A 98 20.57 -6.40 -6.77
CA ASP A 98 21.16 -7.71 -6.49
C ASP A 98 22.19 -7.71 -5.37
N LEU A 99 22.41 -6.57 -4.72
CA LEU A 99 23.33 -6.44 -3.58
C LEU A 99 22.95 -7.39 -2.44
N ILE A 100 21.66 -7.68 -2.26
CA ILE A 100 21.18 -8.70 -1.33
C ILE A 100 20.70 -9.88 -2.18
N ASN A 101 21.32 -11.04 -1.95
CA ASN A 101 21.07 -12.26 -2.70
C ASN A 101 21.18 -13.50 -1.80
N ASN A 102 20.96 -14.69 -2.35
CA ASN A 102 20.97 -15.96 -1.60
C ASN A 102 22.27 -16.22 -0.85
N ASN A 103 23.42 -15.67 -1.30
CA ASN A 103 24.73 -15.91 -0.69
C ASN A 103 24.97 -15.01 0.52
N ASN A 104 24.26 -13.91 0.67
CA ASN A 104 24.52 -12.92 1.71
C ASN A 104 23.30 -12.55 2.57
N VAL A 105 22.07 -12.93 2.19
CA VAL A 105 20.85 -12.62 2.94
C VAL A 105 20.92 -13.07 4.41
N GLY A 106 21.55 -14.23 4.68
CA GLY A 106 21.75 -14.72 6.05
C GLY A 106 22.76 -13.93 6.89
N LYS A 107 23.50 -13.01 6.26
CA LYS A 107 24.50 -12.15 6.94
C LYS A 107 23.95 -10.75 7.24
N LEU A 108 22.70 -10.48 6.90
CA LEU A 108 22.07 -9.18 7.17
C LEU A 108 22.05 -8.92 8.68
N LYS A 109 22.34 -7.66 9.03
CA LYS A 109 22.26 -7.16 10.40
C LYS A 109 21.27 -6.01 10.44
N LEU A 110 20.64 -5.83 11.61
CA LEU A 110 19.80 -4.68 11.87
C LEU A 110 20.64 -3.39 11.78
N ALA A 111 20.27 -2.49 10.87
CA ALA A 111 20.95 -1.20 10.71
C ALA A 111 20.39 -0.17 11.71
N TRP A 112 19.07 -0.04 11.77
CA TRP A 112 18.40 0.88 12.69
C TRP A 112 16.93 0.50 12.90
N ILE A 113 16.30 1.07 13.91
CA ILE A 113 14.88 0.93 14.22
C ILE A 113 14.31 2.32 14.43
N PHE A 114 13.17 2.62 13.78
CA PHE A 114 12.42 3.83 14.02
C PHE A 114 11.13 3.55 14.80
N HIS A 115 10.87 4.35 15.83
CA HIS A 115 9.65 4.32 16.62
C HIS A 115 8.92 5.66 16.49
N SER A 116 7.74 5.66 15.87
CA SER A 116 6.95 6.89 15.62
C SER A 116 6.44 7.58 16.91
N LYS A 117 6.23 6.81 17.98
CA LYS A 117 5.76 7.25 19.31
C LYS A 117 4.44 8.04 19.30
N ASP A 118 3.60 7.83 18.28
CA ASP A 118 2.40 8.65 18.07
C ASP A 118 1.09 7.86 17.89
N GLY A 119 1.07 6.57 18.23
CA GLY A 119 -0.15 5.78 18.20
C GLY A 119 0.07 4.27 18.22
N LYS A 120 -1.04 3.53 18.24
CA LYS A 120 -1.06 2.06 18.28
C LYS A 120 -1.83 1.43 17.12
N LYS A 121 -2.28 2.22 16.13
CA LYS A 121 -3.04 1.70 14.98
C LYS A 121 -2.10 0.96 14.02
N GLY A 122 -2.62 -0.10 13.41
CA GLY A 122 -1.89 -0.79 12.34
C GLY A 122 -1.76 0.10 11.09
N MET A 123 -0.59 0.03 10.44
CA MET A 123 -0.35 0.67 9.16
C MET A 123 -0.56 -0.34 8.03
N GLN A 124 -1.18 0.11 6.93
CA GLN A 124 -1.44 -0.71 5.74
C GLN A 124 -0.67 -0.20 4.50
N ALA A 125 0.08 0.88 4.65
CA ALA A 125 0.86 1.49 3.58
C ALA A 125 2.27 0.91 3.52
N ASN A 126 2.76 0.66 2.32
CA ASN A 126 4.17 0.42 2.11
C ASN A 126 4.94 1.75 2.13
N PRO A 127 6.17 1.77 2.65
CA PRO A 127 7.03 2.93 2.51
C PRO A 127 7.29 3.27 1.03
N VAL A 128 7.52 4.54 0.78
CA VAL A 128 7.98 5.08 -0.50
C VAL A 128 9.41 5.55 -0.31
N VAL A 129 10.29 5.23 -1.26
CA VAL A 129 11.70 5.59 -1.20
C VAL A 129 12.06 6.46 -2.40
N TYR A 130 12.70 7.57 -2.16
CA TYR A 130 13.17 8.46 -3.21
C TYR A 130 14.42 9.21 -2.75
N ASP A 131 15.48 9.10 -3.53
CA ASP A 131 16.76 9.77 -3.28
C ASP A 131 17.31 9.55 -1.86
N GLY A 132 17.32 8.28 -1.41
CA GLY A 132 17.77 7.88 -0.09
C GLY A 132 16.82 8.22 1.07
N LEU A 133 15.72 8.91 0.81
CA LEU A 133 14.73 9.27 1.81
C LEU A 133 13.55 8.28 1.82
N ILE A 134 13.04 8.00 3.01
CA ILE A 134 11.92 7.07 3.23
C ILE A 134 10.71 7.88 3.70
N TYR A 135 9.58 7.71 3.01
CA TYR A 135 8.34 8.38 3.32
C TYR A 135 7.26 7.36 3.70
N LEU A 136 6.60 7.58 4.82
CA LEU A 136 5.56 6.68 5.30
C LEU A 136 4.54 7.40 6.20
N PRO A 137 3.30 6.89 6.30
CA PRO A 137 2.39 7.32 7.35
C PRO A 137 2.81 6.75 8.69
N THR A 138 2.30 7.33 9.78
CA THR A 138 2.48 6.82 11.13
C THR A 138 1.15 6.34 11.73
N PRO A 139 1.20 5.50 12.78
CA PRO A 139 -0.01 5.11 13.52
C PRO A 139 -0.84 6.28 14.06
N GLY A 140 -0.20 7.42 14.31
CA GLY A 140 -0.83 8.66 14.74
C GLY A 140 -1.49 9.48 13.62
N ASN A 141 -1.59 8.92 12.41
CA ASN A 141 -2.19 9.59 11.25
C ASN A 141 -1.37 10.80 10.74
N HIS A 142 -0.04 10.73 10.80
CA HIS A 142 0.87 11.73 10.28
C HIS A 142 1.69 11.17 9.13
N ILE A 143 2.33 12.03 8.37
CA ILE A 143 3.29 11.63 7.33
C ILE A 143 4.68 12.06 7.79
N ILE A 144 5.64 11.16 7.66
CA ILE A 144 7.04 11.42 8.03
C ILE A 144 7.98 11.16 6.87
N CYS A 145 9.13 11.79 6.94
CA CYS A 145 10.29 11.51 6.13
C CYS A 145 11.45 11.13 7.03
N LEU A 146 12.08 10.01 6.71
CA LEU A 146 13.27 9.53 7.40
C LEU A 146 14.47 9.53 6.45
N ASP A 147 15.65 9.71 7.01
CA ASP A 147 16.88 9.37 6.33
C ASP A 147 17.01 7.83 6.25
N GLY A 148 17.11 7.30 5.04
CA GLY A 148 17.22 5.86 4.82
C GLY A 148 18.51 5.24 5.37
N THR A 149 19.55 6.04 5.60
CA THR A 149 20.85 5.58 6.07
C THR A 149 20.86 5.25 7.57
N ASN A 150 20.23 6.11 8.38
CA ASN A 150 20.30 6.05 9.84
C ASN A 150 18.94 6.01 10.54
N GLY A 151 17.83 6.21 9.80
CA GLY A 151 16.47 6.21 10.33
C GLY A 151 16.08 7.48 11.09
N GLU A 152 16.85 8.58 11.00
CA GLU A 152 16.51 9.84 11.62
C GLU A 152 15.30 10.49 10.97
N GLU A 153 14.41 11.07 11.78
CA GLU A 153 13.25 11.81 11.28
C GLU A 153 13.66 13.20 10.81
N ILE A 154 13.56 13.44 9.50
CA ILE A 154 13.89 14.72 8.87
C ILE A 154 12.76 15.71 9.06
N TRP A 155 11.52 15.26 8.81
CA TRP A 155 10.34 16.07 9.04
C TRP A 155 9.10 15.23 9.31
N ARG A 156 8.12 15.85 9.96
CA ARG A 156 6.79 15.30 10.24
C ARG A 156 5.71 16.29 9.84
N TYR A 157 4.84 15.87 8.93
CA TYR A 157 3.61 16.59 8.64
C TYR A 157 2.48 16.08 9.53
N LYS A 158 2.02 16.94 10.45
CA LYS A 158 0.92 16.63 11.35
C LYS A 158 -0.40 16.87 10.63
N VAL A 159 -1.14 15.82 10.35
CA VAL A 159 -2.47 15.91 9.74
C VAL A 159 -3.43 16.46 10.78
N LYS A 160 -4.07 17.60 10.45
CA LYS A 160 -4.94 18.32 11.40
C LYS A 160 -6.34 17.71 11.54
N ARG A 161 -6.83 17.06 10.49
CA ARG A 161 -8.18 16.51 10.40
C ARG A 161 -8.16 15.19 9.64
N GLY A 162 -9.07 14.28 10.00
CA GLY A 162 -9.19 12.99 9.36
C GLY A 162 -8.48 11.86 10.12
N TYR A 163 -8.70 10.63 9.69
CA TYR A 163 -8.28 9.43 10.41
C TYR A 163 -7.47 8.45 9.56
N HIS A 164 -7.33 8.71 8.25
CA HIS A 164 -6.80 7.73 7.31
C HIS A 164 -5.78 8.34 6.35
N ALA A 165 -4.86 9.16 6.87
CA ALA A 165 -3.78 9.71 6.04
C ALA A 165 -2.95 8.59 5.41
N ALA A 166 -2.86 8.62 4.08
CA ALA A 166 -2.11 7.65 3.29
C ALA A 166 -2.40 6.18 3.65
N LYS A 167 -3.65 5.83 3.96
CA LYS A 167 -4.04 4.50 4.46
C LYS A 167 -3.44 3.35 3.64
N ARG A 168 -3.39 3.49 2.32
CA ARG A 168 -2.86 2.48 1.40
C ARG A 168 -1.63 2.94 0.63
N GLY A 169 -1.05 4.07 0.98
CA GLY A 169 0.22 4.53 0.44
C GLY A 169 0.27 5.99 0.03
N LEU A 170 1.44 6.32 -0.43
CA LEU A 170 1.88 7.63 -0.88
C LEU A 170 2.35 7.49 -2.32
N VAL A 171 2.45 8.61 -3.04
CA VAL A 171 3.12 8.67 -4.33
C VAL A 171 4.01 9.91 -4.42
N ILE A 172 5.21 9.73 -4.94
CA ILE A 172 6.14 10.81 -5.23
C ILE A 172 6.13 11.08 -6.73
N TRP A 173 6.19 12.35 -7.05
CA TRP A 173 6.29 12.83 -8.41
C TRP A 173 7.22 14.05 -8.51
N GLU A 174 8.12 13.98 -9.47
CA GLU A 174 9.03 15.08 -9.76
C GLU A 174 8.37 16.06 -10.73
N ASP A 175 8.03 17.25 -10.23
CA ASP A 175 7.58 18.38 -11.03
C ASP A 175 8.79 19.06 -11.64
N LYS A 176 9.24 18.54 -12.77
CA LYS A 176 10.44 19.06 -13.46
C LYS A 176 10.29 20.50 -13.90
N LYS A 177 9.07 20.94 -14.23
CA LYS A 177 8.78 22.31 -14.67
C LYS A 177 9.04 23.32 -13.56
N ASN A 178 8.68 22.97 -12.33
CA ASN A 178 8.83 23.86 -11.17
C ASN A 178 10.01 23.47 -10.27
N ASN A 179 10.76 22.45 -10.64
CA ASN A 179 11.87 21.87 -9.84
C ASN A 179 11.43 21.52 -8.40
N ILE A 180 10.27 20.91 -8.26
CA ILE A 180 9.69 20.55 -6.97
C ILE A 180 9.45 19.04 -6.94
N LEU A 181 9.93 18.39 -5.89
CA LEU A 181 9.55 17.02 -5.57
C LEU A 181 8.26 17.04 -4.75
N ARG A 182 7.18 16.50 -5.32
CA ARG A 182 5.85 16.50 -4.70
C ARG A 182 5.54 15.12 -4.11
N LEU A 183 4.99 15.13 -2.90
CA LEU A 183 4.44 13.96 -2.25
C LEU A 183 2.92 14.12 -2.20
N TYR A 184 2.19 13.12 -2.73
CA TYR A 184 0.74 13.11 -2.72
C TYR A 184 0.20 11.95 -1.89
N PHE A 185 -0.87 12.20 -1.17
CA PHE A 185 -1.62 11.18 -0.46
C PHE A 185 -3.07 11.61 -0.25
N THR A 186 -3.93 10.64 -0.01
CA THR A 186 -5.32 10.87 0.40
C THR A 186 -5.43 10.83 1.91
N ASN A 187 -6.35 11.61 2.46
CA ASN A 187 -6.74 11.58 3.86
C ASN A 187 -8.25 11.77 3.95
N ASP A 188 -8.97 10.67 4.10
CA ASP A 188 -10.43 10.59 4.01
C ASP A 188 -10.94 11.21 2.70
N ASP A 189 -11.55 12.42 2.73
CA ASP A 189 -12.11 13.14 1.60
C ASP A 189 -11.17 14.23 1.03
N GLN A 190 -9.89 14.14 1.34
CA GLN A 190 -8.90 15.13 0.93
C GLN A 190 -7.77 14.48 0.11
N LEU A 191 -7.35 15.14 -0.94
CA LEU A 191 -6.11 14.90 -1.64
C LEU A 191 -5.12 16.00 -1.25
N ILE A 192 -3.98 15.62 -0.70
CA ILE A 192 -3.00 16.53 -0.11
C ILE A 192 -1.69 16.46 -0.90
N SER A 193 -1.08 17.62 -1.14
CA SER A 193 0.22 17.75 -1.78
C SER A 193 1.23 18.42 -0.86
N LEU A 194 2.32 17.70 -0.56
CA LEU A 194 3.46 18.23 0.19
C LEU A 194 4.69 18.38 -0.71
N ASN A 195 5.54 19.31 -0.38
CA ASN A 195 6.91 19.30 -0.85
C ASN A 195 7.64 18.16 -0.12
N ALA A 196 8.11 17.17 -0.85
CA ALA A 196 8.70 15.97 -0.27
C ALA A 196 9.98 16.24 0.51
N LYS A 197 10.75 17.28 0.14
CA LYS A 197 11.99 17.64 0.85
C LYS A 197 11.73 18.31 2.19
N THR A 198 10.61 19.05 2.34
CA THR A 198 10.39 19.89 3.52
C THR A 198 9.17 19.54 4.34
N GLY A 199 8.30 18.65 3.86
CA GLY A 199 7.03 18.29 4.51
C GLY A 199 5.98 19.42 4.52
N LYS A 200 6.23 20.55 3.84
CA LYS A 200 5.31 21.69 3.81
C LYS A 200 4.27 21.53 2.69
N LEU A 201 3.05 22.01 2.93
CA LEU A 201 2.00 22.08 1.90
C LEU A 201 2.44 22.88 0.70
N ILE A 202 2.16 22.37 -0.50
CA ILE A 202 2.36 23.09 -1.75
C ILE A 202 1.14 23.98 -1.99
N LYS A 203 1.22 25.23 -1.56
CA LYS A 203 0.09 26.18 -1.55
C LYS A 203 -0.54 26.41 -2.93
N THR A 204 0.19 26.19 -4.01
CA THR A 204 -0.31 26.32 -5.39
C THR A 204 -1.14 25.13 -5.86
N PHE A 205 -1.26 24.07 -5.04
CA PHE A 205 -2.08 22.92 -5.33
C PHE A 205 -3.44 23.06 -4.64
N GLY A 206 -4.52 23.13 -5.41
CA GLY A 206 -5.86 23.29 -4.91
C GLY A 206 -6.02 24.48 -3.95
N ASN A 207 -6.74 24.28 -2.87
CA ASN A 207 -6.86 25.29 -1.82
C ASN A 207 -5.75 25.09 -0.77
N ASN A 208 -4.68 25.88 -0.88
CA ASN A 208 -3.54 25.84 0.05
C ASN A 208 -2.91 24.45 0.25
N GLY A 209 -2.78 23.66 -0.81
CA GLY A 209 -2.16 22.32 -0.77
C GLY A 209 -3.15 21.17 -0.63
N ILE A 210 -4.44 21.43 -0.66
CA ILE A 210 -5.51 20.46 -0.43
C ILE A 210 -6.60 20.59 -1.48
N ILE A 211 -7.05 19.46 -2.02
CA ILE A 211 -8.25 19.37 -2.86
C ILE A 211 -9.25 18.48 -2.13
N LYS A 212 -10.51 18.93 -2.02
CA LYS A 212 -11.61 18.10 -1.54
C LYS A 212 -12.00 17.13 -2.65
N ILE A 213 -12.08 15.86 -2.30
CA ILE A 213 -12.47 14.76 -3.19
C ILE A 213 -13.55 13.91 -2.51
N GLY A 214 -14.08 12.90 -3.20
CA GLY A 214 -14.83 11.85 -2.49
C GLY A 214 -13.93 11.03 -1.57
N SER A 215 -14.52 10.34 -0.58
CA SER A 215 -13.75 9.51 0.36
C SER A 215 -12.88 8.49 -0.39
N SER A 216 -11.60 8.47 -0.11
CA SER A 216 -10.63 7.59 -0.78
C SER A 216 -9.57 7.08 0.17
N PRO A 217 -9.44 5.75 0.36
CA PRO A 217 -8.31 5.14 1.06
C PRO A 217 -7.11 4.89 0.13
N MET A 218 -7.25 5.11 -1.17
CA MET A 218 -6.27 4.71 -2.17
C MET A 218 -5.26 5.84 -2.42
N PRO A 219 -3.97 5.49 -2.66
CA PRO A 219 -3.03 6.47 -3.14
C PRO A 219 -3.43 6.95 -4.54
N PRO A 220 -3.16 8.21 -4.89
CA PRO A 220 -3.37 8.68 -6.25
C PRO A 220 -2.43 7.99 -7.24
N VAL A 221 -2.80 7.97 -8.49
CA VAL A 221 -1.96 7.54 -9.61
C VAL A 221 -1.63 8.76 -10.46
N ILE A 222 -0.39 8.86 -10.93
CA ILE A 222 0.04 9.97 -11.77
C ILE A 222 0.32 9.43 -13.17
N ILE A 223 -0.36 10.00 -14.15
CA ILE A 223 -0.15 9.70 -15.57
C ILE A 223 0.00 11.03 -16.30
N ASP A 224 1.11 11.20 -16.97
CA ASP A 224 1.50 12.46 -17.61
C ASP A 224 1.33 13.68 -16.71
N ASN A 225 1.04 14.47 -16.37
CA ASN A 225 0.84 15.54 -15.39
C ASN A 225 -0.57 15.52 -14.75
N LYS A 226 -1.27 14.38 -14.82
CA LYS A 226 -2.63 14.24 -14.27
C LYS A 226 -2.61 13.34 -13.05
N LEU A 227 -3.32 13.76 -12.02
CA LEU A 227 -3.61 12.96 -10.83
C LEU A 227 -4.95 12.25 -11.01
N ILE A 228 -4.95 10.94 -10.86
CA ILE A 228 -6.14 10.10 -10.90
C ILE A 228 -6.35 9.54 -9.51
N VAL A 229 -7.53 9.75 -8.95
CA VAL A 229 -7.91 9.28 -7.61
C VAL A 229 -9.20 8.47 -7.72
N GLY A 230 -9.17 7.23 -7.25
CA GLY A 230 -10.40 6.43 -7.08
C GLY A 230 -11.11 6.84 -5.80
N THR A 231 -12.42 7.07 -5.84
CA THR A 231 -13.23 7.40 -4.67
C THR A 231 -14.27 6.33 -4.39
N LEU A 232 -14.58 6.10 -3.11
CA LEU A 232 -15.58 5.11 -2.68
C LEU A 232 -17.01 5.61 -2.90
N ARG A 233 -17.19 6.92 -2.93
CA ARG A 233 -18.48 7.57 -3.22
C ARG A 233 -18.21 8.70 -4.20
N PRO A 234 -19.03 8.85 -5.26
CA PRO A 234 -18.91 9.99 -6.15
C PRO A 234 -19.09 11.26 -5.31
N SER A 235 -18.29 12.28 -5.58
CA SER A 235 -18.60 13.62 -5.10
C SER A 235 -19.90 14.06 -5.79
N ILE A 236 -20.85 14.56 -5.01
CA ILE A 236 -22.12 15.10 -5.57
C ILE A 236 -21.87 16.42 -6.32
N GLU A 237 -20.65 16.93 -6.27
CA GLU A 237 -20.20 18.10 -7.02
C GLU A 237 -19.44 17.64 -8.26
N ALA A 238 -20.14 17.54 -9.38
CA ALA A 238 -19.54 17.48 -10.70
C ALA A 238 -19.27 18.91 -11.18
#